data_a8d21667c4a58555686abf6cd319918d
#
_entry.id   a8d21667c4a58555686abf6cd319918d
#
_cell.length_a   1.000
_cell.length_b   1.000
_cell.length_c   1.000
_cell.angle_alpha   90.00
_cell.angle_beta   90.00
_cell.angle_gamma   90.00
#
_symmetry.space_group_name_H-M   'P 1'
#
loop_
_entity.id
_entity.type
_entity.pdbx_description
1 polymer ?
#
loop_
_entity_poly.entity_id
_entity_poly.type
_entity_poly.pdbx_seq_one_letter_code
_entity_poly.pdbx_strand_id
1 'polypeptide(L)'
;MSRRTSLNGMSITCSLVLLIASGSGSYSQPKPAPGAIPAAPGMPLPSGPPARSPQPPIAAVTIQVPINSDMSLVHVGSSDSFAITAEGRQAATLLLAALEEPDDAKARDQALKASAIYDRIIPRENYGGEYSALQWFADYLAADPTAKKDFLRDPQVAFFFSVYGSDKFAVLKEYLFRKYRLREIGDEESRRGQDRKVWLEDTILFENPRRESWEKTSELIGLLKIRPGEQIADVGSGPGYYSFQFAKLVGPSGHIYSIEMNAEHLKYVEAAKHAMGVTNVSTVETDGRSVGLEGIQTKVDAIFLCSLYHNMYAMSTQPERDSFVDSIKESLSENGKLYIADNGLVPPGVLPYHGPYVAKELIIGQMLNYGFELIEEHQYIPQRYLLIFKVKKAEMAK
;
A
#
# COMPACT_ATOMS: atom_id res chain seq x y z
N MET A 1 26.35 3.99 39.54
CA MET A 1 26.67 4.93 38.46
C MET A 1 26.62 4.17 37.14
N SER A 2 25.52 4.23 36.41
CA SER A 2 25.34 3.61 35.11
C SER A 2 24.67 4.63 34.21
N ARG A 3 25.34 5.02 33.15
CA ARG A 3 24.87 6.01 32.14
C ARG A 3 23.88 5.32 31.22
N ARG A 4 22.64 5.80 31.23
CA ARG A 4 21.65 5.49 30.18
C ARG A 4 21.93 6.39 28.97
N THR A 5 22.30 5.79 27.86
CA THR A 5 22.26 6.41 26.54
C THR A 5 20.85 6.25 25.97
N SER A 6 20.14 7.36 25.82
CA SER A 6 18.87 7.40 25.11
C SER A 6 19.15 7.40 23.61
N LEU A 7 18.73 6.38 22.91
CA LEU A 7 18.61 6.39 21.45
C LEU A 7 17.26 7.01 21.08
N ASN A 8 17.31 8.22 20.53
CA ASN A 8 16.16 8.83 19.88
C ASN A 8 15.86 8.06 18.58
N GLY A 9 14.80 7.26 18.60
CA GLY A 9 14.26 6.65 17.42
C GLY A 9 13.57 7.72 16.56
N MET A 10 14.12 7.99 15.38
CA MET A 10 13.46 8.75 14.31
C MET A 10 12.40 7.85 13.68
N SER A 11 11.16 8.07 14.06
CA SER A 11 10.00 7.47 13.40
C SER A 11 9.79 8.20 12.08
N ILE A 12 10.08 7.54 10.94
CA ILE A 12 9.70 8.05 9.62
C ILE A 12 8.28 7.61 9.36
N THR A 13 7.34 8.48 9.67
CA THR A 13 5.95 8.34 9.29
C THR A 13 5.81 8.69 7.81
N CYS A 14 5.28 7.79 7.02
CA CYS A 14 4.91 8.00 5.62
C CYS A 14 3.73 8.99 5.56
N SER A 15 4.02 10.28 5.42
CA SER A 15 3.01 11.33 5.34
C SER A 15 3.02 11.96 3.96
N LEU A 16 1.91 11.81 3.24
CA LEU A 16 1.67 12.51 1.99
C LEU A 16 1.40 14.00 2.28
N VAL A 17 2.44 14.83 2.21
CA VAL A 17 2.29 16.30 2.26
C VAL A 17 2.24 16.81 0.83
N LEU A 18 1.06 17.23 0.39
CA LEU A 18 0.91 18.06 -0.80
C LEU A 18 1.33 19.49 -0.45
N LEU A 19 2.62 19.79 -0.57
CA LEU A 19 3.15 21.15 -0.46
C LEU A 19 2.90 21.90 -1.76
N ILE A 20 1.86 22.72 -1.79
CA ILE A 20 1.74 23.80 -2.76
C ILE A 20 2.61 24.95 -2.23
N ALA A 21 3.87 24.97 -2.66
CA ALA A 21 4.77 26.08 -2.36
C ALA A 21 4.48 27.25 -3.33
N SER A 22 3.74 28.24 -2.85
CA SER A 22 3.77 29.59 -3.42
C SER A 22 5.00 30.32 -2.87
N GLY A 23 6.14 30.15 -3.53
CA GLY A 23 7.39 30.84 -3.21
C GLY A 23 7.79 31.76 -4.35
N SER A 24 7.58 33.05 -4.19
CA SER A 24 8.23 34.09 -4.99
C SER A 24 9.71 34.20 -4.55
N GLY A 25 10.54 33.36 -5.15
CA GLY A 25 12.00 33.44 -4.99
C GLY A 25 12.63 34.10 -6.20
N SER A 26 13.24 35.26 -6.01
CA SER A 26 14.07 35.92 -6.98
C SER A 26 15.30 35.07 -7.33
N TYR A 27 15.33 34.57 -8.56
CA TYR A 27 16.52 33.89 -9.10
C TYR A 27 17.64 34.90 -9.35
N SER A 28 18.70 34.86 -8.60
CA SER A 28 19.98 35.51 -8.93
C SER A 28 20.73 34.64 -9.94
N GLN A 29 21.07 35.22 -11.07
CA GLN A 29 21.85 34.53 -12.12
C GLN A 29 23.24 34.12 -11.60
N PRO A 30 23.74 32.94 -11.95
CA PRO A 30 25.13 32.55 -11.63
C PRO A 30 26.11 33.39 -12.40
N LYS A 31 27.20 33.82 -11.73
CA LYS A 31 28.33 34.49 -12.34
C LYS A 31 29.00 33.59 -13.39
N PRO A 32 29.40 34.14 -14.55
CA PRO A 32 30.09 33.35 -15.57
C PRO A 32 31.49 32.89 -15.07
N ALA A 33 31.85 31.68 -15.44
CA ALA A 33 33.15 31.09 -15.15
C ALA A 33 34.26 31.84 -15.92
N PRO A 34 35.45 32.02 -15.36
CA PRO A 34 36.57 32.64 -16.04
C PRO A 34 37.14 31.67 -17.10
N GLY A 35 37.17 32.10 -18.39
CA GLY A 35 37.77 31.31 -19.46
C GLY A 35 37.07 31.37 -20.83
N ALA A 36 36.19 32.32 -21.08
CA ALA A 36 35.60 32.48 -22.39
C ALA A 36 36.59 33.07 -23.40
N ILE A 37 36.87 32.35 -24.47
CA ILE A 37 37.64 32.80 -25.65
C ILE A 37 36.86 33.90 -26.36
N PRO A 38 37.43 35.06 -26.74
CA PRO A 38 36.72 36.10 -27.45
C PRO A 38 36.33 35.66 -28.86
N ALA A 39 35.06 35.84 -29.21
CA ALA A 39 34.56 35.57 -30.56
C ALA A 39 35.16 36.52 -31.59
N ALA A 40 35.48 35.99 -32.78
CA ALA A 40 35.97 36.75 -33.91
C ALA A 40 34.94 37.79 -34.41
N PRO A 41 35.34 38.98 -34.79
CA PRO A 41 34.40 39.99 -35.29
C PRO A 41 33.95 39.66 -36.72
N GLY A 42 32.66 39.56 -36.95
CA GLY A 42 32.12 39.58 -38.31
C GLY A 42 31.02 38.60 -38.69
N MET A 43 30.45 37.80 -37.78
CA MET A 43 29.26 37.02 -38.13
C MET A 43 27.99 37.62 -37.51
N PRO A 44 26.90 37.83 -38.28
CA PRO A 44 25.63 38.21 -37.70
C PRO A 44 25.08 37.04 -36.89
N LEU A 45 24.74 37.32 -35.64
CA LEU A 45 24.07 36.36 -34.77
C LEU A 45 22.77 35.91 -35.42
N PRO A 46 22.41 34.60 -35.44
CA PRO A 46 21.12 34.18 -35.89
C PRO A 46 20.05 34.84 -35.02
N SER A 47 19.04 35.43 -35.65
CA SER A 47 17.87 35.98 -34.97
C SER A 47 17.25 34.90 -34.07
N GLY A 48 17.27 35.16 -32.78
CA GLY A 48 16.63 34.25 -31.79
C GLY A 48 15.17 34.01 -32.14
N PRO A 49 14.60 32.90 -31.71
CA PRO A 49 13.18 32.62 -31.94
C PRO A 49 12.32 33.80 -31.43
N PRO A 50 11.23 34.17 -32.14
CA PRO A 50 10.40 35.30 -31.74
C PRO A 50 9.99 35.16 -30.29
N ALA A 51 10.10 36.25 -29.53
CA ALA A 51 9.66 36.31 -28.16
C ALA A 51 8.23 35.78 -28.07
N ARG A 52 8.06 34.68 -27.31
CA ARG A 52 6.71 34.18 -27.02
C ARG A 52 5.94 35.33 -26.33
N SER A 53 4.80 35.68 -26.88
CA SER A 53 3.86 36.55 -26.19
C SER A 53 3.61 36.00 -24.78
N PRO A 54 3.56 36.87 -23.77
CA PRO A 54 3.28 36.39 -22.41
C PRO A 54 1.93 35.64 -22.42
N GLN A 55 1.99 34.36 -22.18
CA GLN A 55 0.75 33.60 -21.99
C GLN A 55 0.06 34.19 -20.76
N PRO A 56 -1.25 34.39 -20.79
CA PRO A 56 -1.99 34.80 -19.60
C PRO A 56 -1.69 33.75 -18.50
N PRO A 57 -1.56 34.19 -17.24
CA PRO A 57 -1.34 33.27 -16.14
C PRO A 57 -2.42 32.17 -16.23
N ILE A 58 -1.97 30.91 -16.23
CA ILE A 58 -2.89 29.77 -16.13
C ILE A 58 -3.65 30.03 -14.84
N ALA A 59 -4.93 30.38 -14.97
CA ALA A 59 -5.81 30.52 -13.82
C ALA A 59 -5.69 29.21 -13.05
N ALA A 60 -5.28 29.30 -11.80
CA ALA A 60 -5.26 28.13 -10.91
C ALA A 60 -6.68 27.56 -10.95
N VAL A 61 -6.85 26.43 -11.61
CA VAL A 61 -8.11 25.68 -11.57
C VAL A 61 -8.20 25.15 -10.15
N THR A 62 -8.82 25.93 -9.30
CA THR A 62 -9.22 25.42 -7.99
C THR A 62 -10.31 24.41 -8.28
N ILE A 63 -9.94 23.13 -8.32
CA ILE A 63 -10.92 22.05 -8.33
C ILE A 63 -11.55 22.11 -6.94
N GLN A 64 -12.65 22.84 -6.82
CA GLN A 64 -13.54 22.66 -5.70
C GLN A 64 -14.18 21.29 -5.89
N VAL A 65 -13.63 20.28 -5.24
CA VAL A 65 -14.38 19.04 -5.02
C VAL A 65 -15.57 19.48 -4.15
N PRO A 66 -16.81 19.38 -4.66
CA PRO A 66 -17.96 19.71 -3.83
C PRO A 66 -17.96 18.69 -2.69
N ILE A 67 -17.60 19.17 -1.51
CA ILE A 67 -17.82 18.42 -0.27
C ILE A 67 -19.33 18.53 -0.06
N ASN A 68 -20.06 17.48 -0.45
CA ASN A 68 -21.48 17.39 -0.13
C ASN A 68 -21.63 17.44 1.39
N SER A 69 -22.74 18.01 1.86
CA SER A 69 -23.10 18.04 3.29
C SER A 69 -23.05 16.66 3.96
N ASP A 70 -23.06 15.59 3.17
CA ASP A 70 -23.04 14.20 3.60
C ASP A 70 -21.64 13.62 3.82
N MET A 71 -20.58 14.37 3.53
CA MET A 71 -19.19 13.95 3.69
C MET A 71 -18.53 14.75 4.81
N SER A 72 -17.83 14.08 5.70
CA SER A 72 -16.96 14.69 6.69
C SER A 72 -15.52 14.22 6.49
N LEU A 73 -14.58 15.18 6.54
CA LEU A 73 -13.17 14.85 6.59
C LEU A 73 -12.81 14.44 8.02
N VAL A 74 -12.26 13.27 8.16
CA VAL A 74 -11.76 12.77 9.43
C VAL A 74 -10.25 12.73 9.36
N HIS A 75 -9.61 13.49 10.24
CA HIS A 75 -8.19 13.36 10.48
C HIS A 75 -7.93 12.06 11.19
N VAL A 76 -7.15 11.22 10.55
CA VAL A 76 -6.79 9.91 11.04
C VAL A 76 -5.27 9.92 11.20
N GLY A 77 -4.78 10.33 12.38
CA GLY A 77 -3.36 10.57 12.63
C GLY A 77 -2.87 11.96 12.20
N SER A 78 -1.57 12.15 12.18
CA SER A 78 -0.95 13.46 11.96
C SER A 78 -1.09 14.00 10.54
N SER A 79 -1.41 13.17 9.56
CA SER A 79 -1.42 13.56 8.15
C SER A 79 -2.48 12.89 7.29
N ASP A 80 -3.09 11.81 7.75
CA ASP A 80 -4.07 11.09 6.95
C ASP A 80 -5.46 11.63 7.17
N SER A 81 -6.10 12.09 6.10
CA SER A 81 -7.52 12.40 6.10
C SER A 81 -8.20 11.55 5.04
N PHE A 82 -9.37 11.07 5.36
CA PHE A 82 -10.22 10.42 4.38
C PHE A 82 -11.66 10.90 4.53
N ALA A 83 -12.39 10.88 3.44
CA ALA A 83 -13.80 11.24 3.47
C ALA A 83 -14.62 10.07 4.02
N ILE A 84 -15.39 10.33 5.08
CA ILE A 84 -16.41 9.41 5.56
C ILE A 84 -17.77 9.95 5.12
N THR A 85 -18.48 9.16 4.31
CA THR A 85 -19.85 9.51 3.94
C THR A 85 -20.82 9.27 5.08
N ALA A 86 -21.98 9.92 5.05
CA ALA A 86 -23.03 9.70 6.03
C ALA A 86 -23.51 8.22 6.02
N GLU A 87 -23.61 7.61 4.84
CA GLU A 87 -23.99 6.18 4.69
C GLU A 87 -22.92 5.26 5.28
N GLY A 88 -21.63 5.52 5.01
CA GLY A 88 -20.51 4.74 5.56
C GLY A 88 -20.48 4.80 7.10
N ARG A 89 -20.70 6.00 7.67
CA ARG A 89 -20.82 6.16 9.12
C ARG A 89 -22.04 5.46 9.69
N GLN A 90 -23.18 5.52 9.01
CA GLN A 90 -24.40 4.82 9.40
C GLN A 90 -24.19 3.30 9.43
N ALA A 91 -23.54 2.74 8.40
CA ALA A 91 -23.24 1.31 8.36
C ALA A 91 -22.30 0.90 9.51
N ALA A 92 -21.25 1.68 9.78
CA ALA A 92 -20.34 1.45 10.91
C ALA A 92 -21.07 1.53 12.26
N THR A 93 -22.00 2.48 12.42
CA THR A 93 -22.83 2.60 13.64
C THR A 93 -23.71 1.39 13.86
N LEU A 94 -24.36 0.89 12.80
CA LEU A 94 -25.19 -0.32 12.88
C LEU A 94 -24.35 -1.57 13.18
N LEU A 95 -23.16 -1.67 12.55
CA LEU A 95 -22.24 -2.78 12.85
C LEU A 95 -21.78 -2.73 14.31
N LEU A 96 -21.39 -1.56 14.82
CA LEU A 96 -21.02 -1.39 16.23
C LEU A 96 -22.17 -1.78 17.15
N ALA A 97 -23.40 -1.33 16.87
CA ALA A 97 -24.58 -1.67 17.65
C ALA A 97 -24.84 -3.19 17.63
N ALA A 98 -24.63 -3.87 16.48
CA ALA A 98 -24.74 -5.33 16.41
C ALA A 98 -23.68 -6.05 17.28
N LEU A 99 -22.47 -5.49 17.38
CA LEU A 99 -21.39 -6.04 18.20
C LEU A 99 -21.61 -5.84 19.71
N GLU A 100 -22.44 -4.90 20.10
CA GLU A 100 -22.74 -4.55 21.50
C GLU A 100 -24.09 -5.12 21.99
N GLU A 101 -24.95 -5.55 21.09
CA GLU A 101 -26.29 -6.05 21.40
C GLU A 101 -26.23 -7.48 21.98
N PRO A 102 -26.72 -7.71 23.21
CA PRO A 102 -26.73 -9.03 23.82
C PRO A 102 -27.84 -9.98 23.28
N ASP A 103 -28.85 -9.42 22.64
CA ASP A 103 -29.95 -10.20 22.02
C ASP A 103 -29.56 -10.59 20.60
N ASP A 104 -29.38 -11.88 20.36
CA ASP A 104 -28.91 -12.40 19.06
C ASP A 104 -29.82 -12.03 17.88
N ALA A 105 -31.12 -11.93 18.09
CA ALA A 105 -32.06 -11.59 17.01
C ALA A 105 -31.95 -10.12 16.62
N LYS A 106 -31.78 -9.24 17.60
CA LYS A 106 -31.57 -7.81 17.37
C LYS A 106 -30.18 -7.53 16.78
N ALA A 107 -29.12 -8.19 17.29
CA ALA A 107 -27.78 -8.11 16.76
C ALA A 107 -27.78 -8.49 15.27
N ARG A 108 -28.44 -9.58 14.92
CA ARG A 108 -28.61 -10.04 13.54
C ARG A 108 -29.33 -9.03 12.66
N ASP A 109 -30.43 -8.45 13.13
CA ASP A 109 -31.19 -7.43 12.39
C ASP A 109 -30.34 -6.18 12.09
N GLN A 110 -29.57 -5.72 13.07
CA GLN A 110 -28.65 -4.58 12.89
C GLN A 110 -27.53 -4.92 11.92
N ALA A 111 -26.95 -6.11 12.00
CA ALA A 111 -25.92 -6.57 11.11
C ALA A 111 -26.42 -6.65 9.64
N LEU A 112 -27.63 -7.16 9.42
CA LEU A 112 -28.26 -7.19 8.09
C LEU A 112 -28.48 -5.77 7.54
N LYS A 113 -28.93 -4.82 8.38
CA LYS A 113 -29.07 -3.43 7.97
C LYS A 113 -27.73 -2.79 7.60
N ALA A 114 -26.66 -3.07 8.36
CA ALA A 114 -25.31 -2.61 8.04
C ALA A 114 -24.84 -3.17 6.70
N SER A 115 -24.97 -4.49 6.49
CA SER A 115 -24.61 -5.17 5.25
C SER A 115 -25.35 -4.58 4.04
N ALA A 116 -26.65 -4.33 4.15
CA ALA A 116 -27.43 -3.72 3.07
C ALA A 116 -26.97 -2.29 2.71
N ILE A 117 -26.42 -1.53 3.66
CA ILE A 117 -25.82 -0.23 3.35
C ILE A 117 -24.50 -0.44 2.62
N TYR A 118 -23.64 -1.34 3.09
CA TYR A 118 -22.37 -1.65 2.44
C TYR A 118 -22.57 -2.11 1.00
N ASP A 119 -23.58 -2.93 0.69
CA ASP A 119 -23.92 -3.33 -0.68
C ASP A 119 -24.13 -2.13 -1.62
N ARG A 120 -24.73 -1.05 -1.10
CA ARG A 120 -24.98 0.15 -1.91
C ARG A 120 -23.75 1.03 -2.08
N ILE A 121 -22.90 1.13 -1.05
CA ILE A 121 -21.79 2.09 -1.06
C ILE A 121 -20.47 1.50 -1.58
N ILE A 122 -20.25 0.20 -1.44
CA ILE A 122 -19.02 -0.47 -1.91
C ILE A 122 -18.69 -0.14 -3.37
N PRO A 123 -19.63 -0.20 -4.32
CA PRO A 123 -19.31 0.10 -5.72
C PRO A 123 -18.86 1.54 -5.98
N ARG A 124 -19.14 2.46 -5.04
CA ARG A 124 -18.88 3.90 -5.18
C ARG A 124 -17.75 4.41 -4.31
N GLU A 125 -17.47 3.75 -3.20
CA GLU A 125 -16.69 4.33 -2.09
C GLU A 125 -15.63 3.39 -1.51
N ASN A 126 -15.53 2.16 -1.97
CA ASN A 126 -14.64 1.13 -1.38
C ASN A 126 -13.20 1.25 -1.89
N TYR A 127 -12.57 2.40 -1.68
CA TYR A 127 -11.25 2.72 -2.22
C TYR A 127 -10.09 1.79 -1.79
N GLY A 128 -10.22 1.07 -0.71
CA GLY A 128 -9.16 0.19 -0.21
C GLY A 128 -9.68 -1.13 0.30
N GLY A 129 -10.93 -1.45 -0.03
CA GLY A 129 -11.54 -2.69 0.45
C GLY A 129 -12.02 -2.64 1.90
N GLU A 130 -11.92 -1.51 2.59
CA GLU A 130 -12.33 -1.36 3.99
C GLU A 130 -13.79 -1.74 4.22
N TYR A 131 -14.69 -1.18 3.41
CA TYR A 131 -16.12 -1.51 3.53
C TYR A 131 -16.41 -2.98 3.24
N SER A 132 -15.66 -3.62 2.35
CA SER A 132 -15.77 -5.05 2.11
C SER A 132 -15.40 -5.88 3.34
N ALA A 133 -14.36 -5.46 4.09
CA ALA A 133 -14.00 -6.11 5.35
C ALA A 133 -15.08 -5.91 6.42
N LEU A 134 -15.60 -4.70 6.56
CA LEU A 134 -16.65 -4.40 7.53
C LEU A 134 -17.96 -5.11 7.19
N GLN A 135 -18.31 -5.19 5.91
CA GLN A 135 -19.44 -5.98 5.44
C GLN A 135 -19.27 -7.46 5.77
N TRP A 136 -18.04 -7.99 5.60
CA TRP A 136 -17.76 -9.38 5.96
C TRP A 136 -18.09 -9.67 7.43
N PHE A 137 -17.74 -8.75 8.36
CA PHE A 137 -18.11 -8.89 9.77
C PHE A 137 -19.63 -8.77 9.98
N ALA A 138 -20.31 -7.87 9.28
CA ALA A 138 -21.76 -7.75 9.34
C ALA A 138 -22.44 -9.05 8.87
N ASP A 139 -21.99 -9.62 7.76
CA ASP A 139 -22.51 -10.89 7.24
C ASP A 139 -22.22 -12.07 8.18
N TYR A 140 -21.03 -12.11 8.78
CA TYR A 140 -20.70 -13.09 9.80
C TYR A 140 -21.65 -13.03 11.00
N LEU A 141 -21.94 -11.81 11.51
CA LEU A 141 -22.87 -11.64 12.64
C LEU A 141 -24.30 -12.04 12.25
N ALA A 142 -24.72 -11.75 11.03
CA ALA A 142 -26.04 -12.10 10.51
C ALA A 142 -26.20 -13.60 10.20
N ALA A 143 -25.10 -14.34 10.02
CA ALA A 143 -25.12 -15.74 9.62
C ALA A 143 -25.62 -16.67 10.73
N ASP A 144 -26.20 -17.81 10.33
CA ASP A 144 -26.50 -18.89 11.24
C ASP A 144 -25.22 -19.64 11.69
N PRO A 145 -25.31 -20.51 12.71
CA PRO A 145 -24.14 -21.22 13.24
C PRO A 145 -23.39 -22.09 12.22
N THR A 146 -24.07 -22.61 11.21
CA THR A 146 -23.44 -23.43 10.16
C THR A 146 -22.66 -22.54 9.19
N ALA A 147 -23.30 -21.48 8.70
CA ALA A 147 -22.67 -20.50 7.83
C ALA A 147 -21.46 -19.80 8.50
N LYS A 148 -21.52 -19.51 9.82
CA LYS A 148 -20.38 -18.98 10.58
C LYS A 148 -19.14 -19.86 10.50
N LYS A 149 -19.29 -21.19 10.49
CA LYS A 149 -18.16 -22.12 10.31
C LYS A 149 -17.55 -22.00 8.89
N ASP A 150 -18.39 -21.78 7.89
CA ASP A 150 -17.92 -21.62 6.51
C ASP A 150 -17.14 -20.34 6.33
N PHE A 151 -17.52 -19.24 7.00
CA PHE A 151 -16.74 -17.99 7.03
C PHE A 151 -15.30 -18.20 7.53
N LEU A 152 -15.10 -19.12 8.45
CA LEU A 152 -13.81 -19.37 9.11
C LEU A 152 -13.10 -20.64 8.58
N ARG A 153 -13.50 -21.15 7.42
CA ARG A 153 -12.90 -22.38 6.85
C ARG A 153 -11.44 -22.19 6.41
N ASP A 154 -11.12 -21.04 5.82
CA ASP A 154 -9.76 -20.72 5.44
C ASP A 154 -8.95 -20.35 6.70
N PRO A 155 -7.79 -20.98 6.96
CA PRO A 155 -6.97 -20.72 8.15
C PRO A 155 -6.49 -19.27 8.25
N GLN A 156 -6.18 -18.61 7.13
CA GLN A 156 -5.75 -17.21 7.11
C GLN A 156 -6.90 -16.28 7.52
N VAL A 157 -8.11 -16.55 7.01
CA VAL A 157 -9.32 -15.82 7.40
C VAL A 157 -9.67 -16.09 8.87
N ALA A 158 -9.52 -17.33 9.34
CA ALA A 158 -9.74 -17.67 10.74
C ALA A 158 -8.76 -16.93 11.67
N PHE A 159 -7.51 -16.81 11.27
CA PHE A 159 -6.53 -16.03 12.03
C PHE A 159 -6.86 -14.53 12.01
N PHE A 160 -7.16 -13.94 10.85
CA PHE A 160 -7.65 -12.56 10.76
C PHE A 160 -8.85 -12.33 11.71
N PHE A 161 -9.84 -13.22 11.68
CA PHE A 161 -11.00 -13.15 12.59
C PHE A 161 -10.56 -13.19 14.06
N SER A 162 -9.59 -14.02 14.42
CA SER A 162 -9.12 -14.13 15.81
C SER A 162 -8.54 -12.82 16.35
N VAL A 163 -7.93 -12.01 15.49
CA VAL A 163 -7.38 -10.70 15.86
C VAL A 163 -8.49 -9.68 16.11
N TYR A 164 -9.49 -9.61 15.23
CA TYR A 164 -10.57 -8.62 15.33
C TYR A 164 -11.78 -9.09 16.16
N GLY A 165 -12.02 -10.40 16.19
CA GLY A 165 -13.18 -11.02 16.84
C GLY A 165 -12.96 -11.48 18.27
N SER A 166 -11.71 -11.51 18.75
CA SER A 166 -11.39 -11.90 20.13
C SER A 166 -11.96 -10.91 21.16
N ASP A 167 -12.10 -11.35 22.39
CA ASP A 167 -12.59 -10.55 23.51
C ASP A 167 -13.86 -9.76 23.16
N LYS A 168 -14.88 -10.45 22.69
CA LYS A 168 -16.18 -9.86 22.29
C LYS A 168 -16.01 -8.72 21.28
N PHE A 169 -15.14 -8.91 20.31
CA PHE A 169 -14.82 -7.94 19.26
C PHE A 169 -14.24 -6.62 19.79
N ALA A 170 -13.49 -6.65 20.88
CA ALA A 170 -12.92 -5.42 21.46
C ALA A 170 -12.06 -4.63 20.46
N VAL A 171 -11.23 -5.32 19.68
CA VAL A 171 -10.36 -4.69 18.67
C VAL A 171 -11.17 -4.08 17.52
N LEU A 172 -12.17 -4.80 17.01
CA LEU A 172 -13.04 -4.28 15.94
C LEU A 172 -13.86 -3.08 16.42
N LYS A 173 -14.40 -3.12 17.64
CA LYS A 173 -15.13 -2.01 18.24
C LYS A 173 -14.23 -0.79 18.38
N GLU A 174 -13.02 -0.95 18.88
CA GLU A 174 -12.05 0.14 19.00
C GLU A 174 -11.70 0.74 17.63
N TYR A 175 -11.50 -0.11 16.61
CA TYR A 175 -11.31 0.34 15.23
C TYR A 175 -12.49 1.21 14.75
N LEU A 176 -13.72 0.74 14.93
CA LEU A 176 -14.93 1.48 14.52
C LEU A 176 -15.08 2.81 15.26
N PHE A 177 -14.84 2.83 16.57
CA PHE A 177 -14.87 4.07 17.36
C PHE A 177 -13.89 5.11 16.84
N ARG A 178 -12.65 4.72 16.59
CA ARG A 178 -11.59 5.65 16.16
C ARG A 178 -11.77 6.08 14.71
N LYS A 179 -11.93 5.12 13.83
CA LYS A 179 -12.00 5.37 12.39
C LYS A 179 -13.21 6.21 12.02
N TYR A 180 -14.37 5.90 12.57
CA TYR A 180 -15.65 6.54 12.19
C TYR A 180 -16.09 7.65 13.17
N ARG A 181 -15.30 7.94 14.20
CA ARG A 181 -15.65 8.94 15.22
C ARG A 181 -17.03 8.68 15.80
N LEU A 182 -17.30 7.47 16.25
CA LEU A 182 -18.60 7.05 16.80
C LEU A 182 -18.78 7.37 18.28
N ARG A 183 -17.73 7.87 18.93
CA ARG A 183 -17.78 8.46 20.30
C ARG A 183 -16.98 9.73 20.33
N GLU A 184 -17.22 10.55 21.35
CA GLU A 184 -16.34 11.68 21.64
C GLU A 184 -14.96 11.17 22.08
N ILE A 185 -13.93 11.74 21.49
CA ILE A 185 -12.53 11.46 21.82
C ILE A 185 -11.98 12.71 22.46
N GLY A 186 -11.55 12.61 23.73
CA GLY A 186 -10.96 13.73 24.44
C GLY A 186 -9.64 14.20 23.81
N ASP A 187 -9.25 15.46 24.09
CA ASP A 187 -8.04 16.06 23.50
C ASP A 187 -6.76 15.26 23.77
N GLU A 188 -6.64 14.63 24.93
CA GLU A 188 -5.50 13.80 25.28
C GLU A 188 -5.52 12.49 24.50
N GLU A 189 -6.69 11.86 24.37
CA GLU A 189 -6.88 10.65 23.60
C GLU A 189 -6.71 10.92 22.10
N SER A 190 -7.16 12.09 21.61
CA SER A 190 -6.94 12.53 20.23
C SER A 190 -5.45 12.77 19.95
N ARG A 191 -4.69 13.31 20.91
CA ARG A 191 -3.24 13.45 20.82
C ARG A 191 -2.51 12.11 20.89
N ARG A 192 -2.99 11.19 21.73
CA ARG A 192 -2.51 9.79 21.76
C ARG A 192 -2.95 8.99 20.54
N GLY A 193 -3.98 9.42 19.84
CA GLY A 193 -4.40 8.86 18.56
C GLY A 193 -3.39 9.08 17.45
N GLN A 194 -2.33 9.86 17.67
CA GLN A 194 -1.14 9.89 16.81
C GLN A 194 -0.33 8.59 16.92
N ASP A 195 -0.41 7.88 18.05
CA ASP A 195 0.07 6.50 18.19
C ASP A 195 -1.00 5.51 17.75
N ARG A 196 -1.71 5.81 16.67
CA ARG A 196 -2.65 4.88 16.10
C ARG A 196 -1.94 3.56 15.84
N LYS A 197 -2.68 2.51 16.08
CA LYS A 197 -2.29 1.19 15.62
C LYS A 197 -2.46 1.13 14.10
N VAL A 198 -1.68 1.95 13.36
CA VAL A 198 -1.71 2.03 11.89
C VAL A 198 -1.59 0.64 11.30
N TRP A 199 -0.72 -0.19 11.87
CA TRP A 199 -0.60 -1.58 11.49
C TRP A 199 -1.93 -2.36 11.56
N LEU A 200 -2.82 -2.03 12.50
CA LEU A 200 -4.12 -2.69 12.63
C LEU A 200 -5.10 -2.22 11.56
N GLU A 201 -5.05 -0.93 11.23
CA GLU A 201 -5.85 -0.39 10.12
C GLU A 201 -5.39 -0.95 8.78
N ASP A 202 -4.09 -1.03 8.58
CA ASP A 202 -3.51 -1.67 7.40
C ASP A 202 -3.87 -3.15 7.34
N THR A 203 -3.88 -3.85 8.49
CA THR A 203 -4.27 -5.26 8.53
C THR A 203 -5.72 -5.48 8.08
N ILE A 204 -6.67 -4.63 8.49
CA ILE A 204 -8.07 -4.77 8.05
C ILE A 204 -8.24 -4.54 6.54
N LEU A 205 -7.38 -3.72 5.94
CA LEU A 205 -7.37 -3.48 4.50
C LEU A 205 -6.70 -4.63 3.74
N PHE A 206 -5.50 -5.03 4.17
CA PHE A 206 -4.64 -5.92 3.40
C PHE A 206 -4.89 -7.41 3.67
N GLU A 207 -5.33 -7.78 4.87
CA GLU A 207 -5.79 -9.15 5.19
C GLU A 207 -7.30 -9.36 5.00
N ASN A 208 -7.95 -8.45 4.30
CA ASN A 208 -9.39 -8.47 4.07
C ASN A 208 -9.86 -9.82 3.50
N PRO A 209 -10.78 -10.54 4.16
CA PRO A 209 -11.30 -11.82 3.68
C PRO A 209 -11.98 -11.75 2.29
N ARG A 210 -12.40 -10.56 1.86
CA ARG A 210 -13.02 -10.31 0.56
C ARG A 210 -12.09 -9.64 -0.45
N ARG A 211 -10.77 -9.63 -0.19
CA ARG A 211 -9.80 -8.99 -1.07
C ARG A 211 -9.90 -9.47 -2.52
N GLU A 212 -10.16 -10.75 -2.71
CA GLU A 212 -10.41 -11.32 -4.04
C GLU A 212 -11.54 -10.63 -4.80
N SER A 213 -12.59 -10.18 -4.10
CA SER A 213 -13.77 -9.59 -4.76
C SER A 213 -13.48 -8.28 -5.48
N TRP A 214 -12.52 -7.50 -4.98
CA TRP A 214 -12.21 -6.17 -5.50
C TRP A 214 -10.79 -6.03 -6.08
N GLU A 215 -9.83 -6.85 -5.64
CA GLU A 215 -8.46 -6.80 -6.16
C GLU A 215 -8.14 -7.89 -7.18
N LYS A 216 -8.96 -8.95 -7.28
CA LYS A 216 -8.71 -10.08 -8.18
C LYS A 216 -7.34 -10.73 -7.96
N THR A 217 -7.05 -11.01 -6.70
CA THR A 217 -5.75 -11.54 -6.28
C THR A 217 -5.39 -12.87 -6.94
N SER A 218 -6.38 -13.73 -7.19
CA SER A 218 -6.19 -14.99 -7.93
C SER A 218 -5.72 -14.77 -9.35
N GLU A 219 -6.23 -13.74 -10.04
CA GLU A 219 -5.79 -13.37 -11.38
C GLU A 219 -4.35 -12.86 -11.35
N LEU A 220 -4.04 -11.93 -10.43
CA LEU A 220 -2.68 -11.44 -10.24
C LEU A 220 -1.70 -12.60 -9.98
N ILE A 221 -2.00 -13.47 -9.02
CA ILE A 221 -1.15 -14.62 -8.66
C ILE A 221 -0.97 -15.55 -9.88
N GLY A 222 -2.03 -15.79 -10.65
CA GLY A 222 -1.95 -16.60 -11.88
C GLY A 222 -0.98 -16.05 -12.92
N LEU A 223 -0.88 -14.71 -13.04
CA LEU A 223 0.07 -14.03 -13.94
C LEU A 223 1.53 -14.17 -13.49
N LEU A 224 1.80 -14.34 -12.20
CA LEU A 224 3.17 -14.52 -11.68
C LEU A 224 3.78 -15.86 -12.09
N LYS A 225 2.97 -16.87 -12.40
CA LYS A 225 3.41 -18.21 -12.84
C LYS A 225 4.40 -18.85 -11.85
N ILE A 226 4.12 -18.69 -10.54
CA ILE A 226 4.92 -19.25 -9.44
C ILE A 226 4.96 -20.77 -9.53
N ARG A 227 6.13 -21.36 -9.28
CA ARG A 227 6.34 -22.81 -9.35
C ARG A 227 6.71 -23.39 -7.98
N PRO A 228 6.36 -24.65 -7.73
CA PRO A 228 6.85 -25.36 -6.55
C PRO A 228 8.38 -25.30 -6.43
N GLY A 229 8.88 -25.09 -5.22
CA GLY A 229 10.31 -25.03 -4.91
C GLY A 229 10.96 -23.64 -5.07
N GLU A 230 10.25 -22.65 -5.61
CA GLU A 230 10.82 -21.29 -5.77
C GLU A 230 11.06 -20.60 -4.44
N GLN A 231 12.09 -19.74 -4.43
CA GLN A 231 12.43 -18.82 -3.35
C GLN A 231 11.88 -17.44 -3.72
N ILE A 232 10.99 -16.87 -2.92
CA ILE A 232 10.32 -15.61 -3.23
C ILE A 232 10.52 -14.59 -2.11
N ALA A 233 10.88 -13.38 -2.46
CA ALA A 233 10.89 -12.22 -1.57
C ALA A 233 9.61 -11.40 -1.81
N ASP A 234 8.75 -11.32 -0.81
CA ASP A 234 7.58 -10.46 -0.76
C ASP A 234 7.98 -9.19 0.00
N VAL A 235 8.32 -8.12 -0.73
CA VAL A 235 8.90 -6.89 -0.17
C VAL A 235 7.83 -5.83 0.02
N GLY A 236 7.73 -5.30 1.23
CA GLY A 236 6.58 -4.52 1.68
C GLY A 236 5.38 -5.45 1.90
N SER A 237 5.63 -6.61 2.50
CA SER A 237 4.63 -7.69 2.66
C SER A 237 3.42 -7.29 3.49
N GLY A 238 3.53 -6.18 4.26
CA GLY A 238 2.51 -5.82 5.22
C GLY A 238 2.25 -6.97 6.20
N PRO A 239 0.99 -7.26 6.53
CA PRO A 239 0.63 -8.38 7.41
C PRO A 239 0.73 -9.76 6.74
N GLY A 240 1.22 -9.88 5.49
CA GLY A 240 1.60 -11.15 4.87
C GLY A 240 0.57 -11.80 3.95
N TYR A 241 -0.42 -11.06 3.50
CA TYR A 241 -1.48 -11.64 2.65
C TYR A 241 -0.93 -12.45 1.47
N TYR A 242 -0.03 -11.86 0.68
CA TYR A 242 0.59 -12.56 -0.46
C TYR A 242 1.64 -13.57 -0.01
N SER A 243 2.39 -13.30 1.06
CA SER A 243 3.37 -14.22 1.59
C SER A 243 2.77 -15.60 1.88
N PHE A 244 1.58 -15.67 2.49
CA PHE A 244 0.90 -16.94 2.77
C PHE A 244 0.32 -17.60 1.52
N GLN A 245 -0.14 -16.82 0.53
CA GLN A 245 -0.59 -17.37 -0.74
C GLN A 245 0.59 -18.00 -1.51
N PHE A 246 1.73 -17.30 -1.54
CA PHE A 246 2.94 -17.81 -2.18
C PHE A 246 3.48 -19.05 -1.47
N ALA A 247 3.46 -19.08 -0.13
CA ALA A 247 3.89 -20.24 0.65
C ALA A 247 3.12 -21.52 0.30
N LYS A 248 1.81 -21.41 0.04
CA LYS A 248 0.98 -22.52 -0.43
C LYS A 248 1.42 -22.99 -1.83
N LEU A 249 1.78 -22.07 -2.73
CA LEU A 249 2.14 -22.37 -4.11
C LEU A 249 3.53 -22.98 -4.26
N VAL A 250 4.52 -22.42 -3.57
CA VAL A 250 5.89 -22.94 -3.62
C VAL A 250 6.04 -24.26 -2.89
N GLY A 251 5.13 -24.56 -1.97
CA GLY A 251 5.12 -25.79 -1.18
C GLY A 251 6.32 -25.94 -0.24
N PRO A 252 6.52 -27.13 0.37
CA PRO A 252 7.51 -27.32 1.42
C PRO A 252 8.97 -27.26 0.95
N SER A 253 9.22 -27.36 -0.36
CA SER A 253 10.57 -27.24 -0.95
C SER A 253 10.93 -25.81 -1.35
N GLY A 254 9.98 -24.90 -1.39
CA GLY A 254 10.21 -23.48 -1.62
C GLY A 254 10.20 -22.67 -0.33
N HIS A 255 10.51 -21.38 -0.42
CA HIS A 255 10.56 -20.51 0.74
C HIS A 255 10.14 -19.09 0.41
N ILE A 256 9.48 -18.43 1.37
CA ILE A 256 9.05 -17.03 1.27
C ILE A 256 9.77 -16.20 2.31
N TYR A 257 10.36 -15.10 1.87
CA TYR A 257 10.87 -14.05 2.73
C TYR A 257 9.84 -12.92 2.77
N SER A 258 9.12 -12.81 3.87
CA SER A 258 8.15 -11.75 4.15
C SER A 258 8.91 -10.56 4.73
N ILE A 259 9.12 -9.53 3.90
CA ILE A 259 10.04 -8.42 4.20
C ILE A 259 9.22 -7.16 4.43
N GLU A 260 9.39 -6.55 5.60
CA GLU A 260 8.57 -5.41 6.02
C GLU A 260 9.35 -4.49 6.96
N MET A 261 9.03 -3.19 6.94
CA MET A 261 9.58 -2.18 7.86
C MET A 261 8.82 -2.11 9.18
N ASN A 262 7.53 -2.41 9.16
CA ASN A 262 6.67 -2.31 10.33
C ASN A 262 6.76 -3.58 11.18
N ALA A 263 7.43 -3.48 12.32
CA ALA A 263 7.61 -4.60 13.24
C ALA A 263 6.28 -5.22 13.74
N GLU A 264 5.18 -4.45 13.79
CA GLU A 264 3.88 -4.99 14.19
C GLU A 264 3.26 -5.86 13.10
N HIS A 265 3.48 -5.54 11.82
CA HIS A 265 3.11 -6.43 10.71
C HIS A 265 3.90 -7.73 10.78
N LEU A 266 5.23 -7.66 11.02
CA LEU A 266 6.04 -8.88 11.16
C LEU A 266 5.61 -9.76 12.35
N LYS A 267 5.23 -9.15 13.47
CA LYS A 267 4.64 -9.89 14.60
C LYS A 267 3.35 -10.58 14.22
N TYR A 268 2.50 -9.91 13.43
CA TYR A 268 1.28 -10.54 12.91
C TYR A 268 1.61 -11.74 12.01
N VAL A 269 2.57 -11.59 11.07
CA VAL A 269 3.02 -12.68 10.19
C VAL A 269 3.54 -13.87 11.02
N GLU A 270 4.38 -13.64 12.02
CA GLU A 270 4.90 -14.72 12.89
C GLU A 270 3.77 -15.42 13.66
N ALA A 271 2.83 -14.66 14.22
CA ALA A 271 1.69 -15.23 14.93
C ALA A 271 0.78 -16.04 13.99
N ALA A 272 0.49 -15.50 12.80
CA ALA A 272 -0.32 -16.17 11.78
C ALA A 272 0.35 -17.46 11.30
N LYS A 273 1.64 -17.40 10.99
CA LYS A 273 2.47 -18.55 10.60
C LYS A 273 2.40 -19.67 11.64
N HIS A 274 2.58 -19.33 12.91
CA HIS A 274 2.50 -20.29 14.00
C HIS A 274 1.09 -20.90 14.12
N ALA A 275 0.05 -20.06 14.07
CA ALA A 275 -1.34 -20.52 14.19
C ALA A 275 -1.78 -21.42 13.03
N MET A 276 -1.28 -21.17 11.83
CA MET A 276 -1.58 -21.95 10.63
C MET A 276 -0.64 -23.14 10.40
N GLY A 277 0.44 -23.28 11.20
CA GLY A 277 1.43 -24.33 11.02
C GLY A 277 2.29 -24.15 9.75
N VAL A 278 2.45 -22.92 9.26
CA VAL A 278 3.26 -22.61 8.07
C VAL A 278 4.73 -22.56 8.44
N THR A 279 5.58 -23.35 7.77
CA THR A 279 7.01 -23.49 8.09
C THR A 279 7.95 -22.90 7.06
N ASN A 280 7.46 -22.60 5.86
CA ASN A 280 8.23 -22.10 4.73
C ASN A 280 8.09 -20.59 4.51
N VAL A 281 7.84 -19.83 5.57
CA VAL A 281 7.85 -18.36 5.59
C VAL A 281 8.84 -17.90 6.67
N SER A 282 9.70 -16.95 6.33
CA SER A 282 10.56 -16.23 7.28
C SER A 282 10.26 -14.74 7.21
N THR A 283 10.20 -14.09 8.35
CA THR A 283 10.08 -12.64 8.46
C THR A 283 11.44 -11.98 8.38
N VAL A 284 11.53 -10.88 7.67
CA VAL A 284 12.76 -10.07 7.54
C VAL A 284 12.40 -8.61 7.79
N GLU A 285 13.01 -8.02 8.81
CA GLU A 285 12.88 -6.59 9.06
C GLU A 285 13.88 -5.81 8.18
N THR A 286 13.41 -4.73 7.54
CA THR A 286 14.24 -3.84 6.71
C THR A 286 14.02 -2.39 7.13
N ASP A 287 15.00 -1.53 6.82
CA ASP A 287 14.86 -0.07 6.97
C ASP A 287 14.31 0.61 5.69
N GLY A 288 13.97 -0.19 4.68
CA GLY A 288 13.42 0.27 3.39
C GLY A 288 14.46 0.81 2.41
N ARG A 289 15.76 0.83 2.76
CA ARG A 289 16.84 1.25 1.86
C ARG A 289 17.32 0.15 0.94
N SER A 290 16.99 -1.08 1.30
CA SER A 290 17.27 -2.28 0.55
C SER A 290 16.13 -3.28 0.70
N VAL A 291 16.17 -4.35 -0.07
CA VAL A 291 15.23 -5.46 0.07
C VAL A 291 15.49 -6.34 1.32
N GLY A 292 16.52 -6.04 2.12
CA GLY A 292 16.78 -6.70 3.40
C GLY A 292 17.33 -8.13 3.28
N LEU A 293 17.80 -8.55 2.12
CA LEU A 293 18.30 -9.92 1.88
C LEU A 293 19.83 -10.06 1.95
N GLU A 294 20.56 -9.04 2.35
CA GLU A 294 22.03 -8.99 2.35
C GLU A 294 22.67 -10.05 3.25
N GLY A 295 21.97 -10.44 4.31
CA GLY A 295 22.42 -11.52 5.22
C GLY A 295 22.03 -12.93 4.77
N ILE A 296 21.30 -13.08 3.68
CA ILE A 296 20.77 -14.34 3.18
C ILE A 296 21.67 -14.83 2.05
N GLN A 297 22.30 -15.98 2.24
CA GLN A 297 23.24 -16.54 1.26
C GLN A 297 22.58 -17.03 -0.03
N THR A 298 21.27 -17.23 -0.03
CA THR A 298 20.52 -17.77 -1.15
C THR A 298 19.94 -16.64 -2.01
N LYS A 299 20.17 -16.69 -3.33
CA LYS A 299 19.49 -15.85 -4.29
C LYS A 299 18.04 -16.28 -4.44
N VAL A 300 17.14 -15.32 -4.69
CA VAL A 300 15.71 -15.60 -4.85
C VAL A 300 15.31 -15.68 -6.33
N ASP A 301 14.32 -16.51 -6.62
CA ASP A 301 13.79 -16.69 -7.98
C ASP A 301 12.81 -15.57 -8.36
N ALA A 302 12.22 -14.92 -7.35
CA ALA A 302 11.28 -13.84 -7.54
C ALA A 302 11.40 -12.79 -6.42
N ILE A 303 11.30 -11.53 -6.81
CA ILE A 303 11.05 -10.41 -5.90
C ILE A 303 9.72 -9.81 -6.31
N PHE A 304 8.79 -9.72 -5.36
CA PHE A 304 7.45 -9.19 -5.56
C PHE A 304 7.27 -7.90 -4.77
N LEU A 305 6.89 -6.83 -5.46
CA LEU A 305 6.57 -5.52 -4.92
C LEU A 305 5.09 -5.23 -5.23
N CYS A 306 4.24 -5.18 -4.22
CA CYS A 306 2.82 -4.91 -4.39
C CYS A 306 2.44 -3.63 -3.66
N SER A 307 1.94 -2.61 -4.39
CA SER A 307 1.59 -1.30 -3.84
C SER A 307 2.74 -0.65 -3.06
N LEU A 308 3.97 -0.84 -3.51
CA LEU A 308 5.17 -0.34 -2.85
C LEU A 308 6.00 0.59 -3.75
N TYR A 309 6.16 0.24 -5.05
CA TYR A 309 7.11 0.94 -5.89
C TYR A 309 6.71 2.40 -6.16
N HIS A 310 5.41 2.73 -6.11
CA HIS A 310 4.96 4.12 -6.19
C HIS A 310 5.58 5.00 -5.08
N ASN A 311 5.80 4.45 -3.87
CA ASN A 311 6.48 5.17 -2.79
C ASN A 311 7.97 5.38 -3.13
N MET A 312 8.65 4.35 -3.61
CA MET A 312 10.04 4.46 -4.06
C MET A 312 10.18 5.46 -5.21
N TYR A 313 9.23 5.48 -6.14
CA TYR A 313 9.23 6.41 -7.26
C TYR A 313 9.05 7.86 -6.81
N ALA A 314 8.05 8.14 -5.94
CA ALA A 314 7.61 9.47 -5.62
C ALA A 314 8.31 10.10 -4.41
N MET A 315 8.77 9.30 -3.44
CA MET A 315 9.15 9.78 -2.12
C MET A 315 10.63 9.55 -1.78
N SER A 316 11.33 8.65 -2.48
CA SER A 316 12.76 8.44 -2.25
C SER A 316 13.64 9.40 -3.06
N THR A 317 14.78 9.76 -2.50
CA THR A 317 15.84 10.45 -3.25
C THR A 317 16.47 9.51 -4.28
N GLN A 318 17.18 10.08 -5.26
CA GLN A 318 17.87 9.26 -6.27
C GLN A 318 18.85 8.25 -5.65
N PRO A 319 19.73 8.62 -4.70
CA PRO A 319 20.65 7.64 -4.08
C PRO A 319 19.94 6.52 -3.31
N GLU A 320 18.82 6.81 -2.64
CA GLU A 320 18.03 5.80 -1.95
C GLU A 320 17.41 4.81 -2.94
N ARG A 321 16.88 5.32 -4.04
CA ARG A 321 16.32 4.51 -5.13
C ARG A 321 17.39 3.65 -5.78
N ASP A 322 18.58 4.22 -6.06
CA ASP A 322 19.71 3.50 -6.64
C ASP A 322 20.10 2.32 -5.71
N SER A 323 20.26 2.59 -4.41
CA SER A 323 20.59 1.56 -3.42
C SER A 323 19.54 0.44 -3.38
N PHE A 324 18.26 0.81 -3.34
CA PHE A 324 17.17 -0.16 -3.31
C PHE A 324 17.13 -1.04 -4.56
N VAL A 325 17.27 -0.44 -5.75
CA VAL A 325 17.26 -1.18 -7.02
C VAL A 325 18.50 -2.04 -7.19
N ASP A 326 19.65 -1.60 -6.72
CA ASP A 326 20.87 -2.41 -6.73
C ASP A 326 20.73 -3.62 -5.81
N SER A 327 20.13 -3.46 -4.63
CA SER A 327 19.84 -4.59 -3.72
C SER A 327 18.88 -5.62 -4.35
N ILE A 328 17.91 -5.18 -5.17
CA ILE A 328 17.07 -6.09 -5.97
C ILE A 328 17.92 -6.93 -6.91
N LYS A 329 18.82 -6.30 -7.69
CA LYS A 329 19.68 -7.02 -8.65
C LYS A 329 20.60 -8.02 -7.95
N GLU A 330 21.16 -7.59 -6.81
CA GLU A 330 22.04 -8.43 -6.00
C GLU A 330 21.32 -9.63 -5.39
N SER A 331 20.03 -9.52 -5.11
CA SER A 331 19.25 -10.58 -4.49
C SER A 331 18.66 -11.58 -5.48
N LEU A 332 18.44 -11.18 -6.73
CA LEU A 332 17.87 -12.07 -7.75
C LEU A 332 18.86 -13.14 -8.21
N SER A 333 18.36 -14.36 -8.43
CA SER A 333 19.07 -15.43 -9.13
C SER A 333 19.26 -15.05 -10.61
N GLU A 334 20.14 -15.76 -11.33
CA GLU A 334 20.45 -15.47 -12.74
C GLU A 334 19.22 -15.41 -13.66
N ASN A 335 18.20 -16.20 -13.37
CA ASN A 335 16.93 -16.22 -14.09
C ASN A 335 15.78 -15.62 -13.28
N GLY A 336 16.10 -15.01 -12.15
CA GLY A 336 15.13 -14.41 -11.25
C GLY A 336 14.38 -13.26 -11.90
N LYS A 337 13.16 -13.02 -11.41
CA LYS A 337 12.26 -12.01 -11.93
C LYS A 337 11.87 -10.99 -10.84
N LEU A 338 11.77 -9.74 -11.27
CA LEU A 338 11.16 -8.69 -10.49
C LEU A 338 9.72 -8.49 -10.95
N TYR A 339 8.78 -8.56 -10.03
CA TYR A 339 7.36 -8.32 -10.25
C TYR A 339 6.95 -7.03 -9.53
N ILE A 340 6.38 -6.09 -10.26
CA ILE A 340 5.86 -4.84 -9.71
C ILE A 340 4.36 -4.78 -10.02
N ALA A 341 3.53 -5.02 -9.01
CA ALA A 341 2.08 -4.82 -9.06
C ALA A 341 1.76 -3.48 -8.40
N ASP A 342 1.28 -2.50 -9.16
CA ASP A 342 1.09 -1.16 -8.62
C ASP A 342 -0.14 -0.45 -9.20
N ASN A 343 -0.41 0.74 -8.68
CA ASN A 343 -1.61 1.51 -8.97
C ASN A 343 -1.41 2.36 -10.23
N GLY A 344 -2.34 2.24 -11.16
CA GLY A 344 -2.38 3.01 -12.40
C GLY A 344 -3.43 4.11 -12.41
N LEU A 345 -3.37 4.95 -13.43
CA LEU A 345 -4.41 5.90 -13.73
C LEU A 345 -5.71 5.16 -14.08
N VAL A 346 -6.83 5.63 -13.55
CA VAL A 346 -8.13 5.01 -13.79
C VAL A 346 -8.95 5.79 -14.80
N PRO A 347 -9.77 5.12 -15.62
CA PRO A 347 -10.74 5.78 -16.46
C PRO A 347 -11.77 6.58 -15.65
N PRO A 348 -12.38 7.62 -16.24
CA PRO A 348 -13.48 8.33 -15.58
C PRO A 348 -14.61 7.38 -15.15
N GLY A 349 -15.08 7.55 -13.92
CA GLY A 349 -16.16 6.72 -13.34
C GLY A 349 -15.68 5.42 -12.68
N VAL A 350 -14.40 5.10 -12.74
CA VAL A 350 -13.81 3.99 -12.00
C VAL A 350 -13.21 4.53 -10.70
N LEU A 351 -13.45 3.84 -9.58
CA LEU A 351 -12.81 4.18 -8.31
C LEU A 351 -11.31 3.88 -8.40
N PRO A 352 -10.43 4.82 -7.98
CA PRO A 352 -9.01 4.52 -7.85
C PRO A 352 -8.78 3.43 -6.80
N TYR A 353 -7.61 2.79 -6.87
CA TYR A 353 -7.16 1.92 -5.81
C TYR A 353 -6.63 2.74 -4.63
N HIS A 354 -6.54 2.10 -3.46
CA HIS A 354 -5.92 2.70 -2.28
C HIS A 354 -4.45 3.11 -2.54
N GLY A 355 -4.07 4.28 -2.08
CA GLY A 355 -2.71 4.80 -2.17
C GLY A 355 -2.41 5.61 -3.45
N PRO A 356 -1.20 6.14 -3.56
CA PRO A 356 -0.72 6.87 -4.72
C PRO A 356 -0.73 6.00 -5.99
N TYR A 357 -0.73 6.65 -7.14
CA TYR A 357 -0.64 5.97 -8.43
C TYR A 357 0.46 6.58 -9.29
N VAL A 358 1.11 5.72 -10.08
CA VAL A 358 2.15 6.09 -11.04
C VAL A 358 1.82 5.45 -12.38
N ALA A 359 1.94 6.20 -13.47
CA ALA A 359 1.78 5.64 -14.81
C ALA A 359 2.84 4.54 -15.03
N LYS A 360 2.43 3.39 -15.52
CA LYS A 360 3.31 2.23 -15.73
C LYS A 360 4.51 2.54 -16.63
N GLU A 361 4.31 3.42 -17.62
CA GLU A 361 5.34 3.85 -18.55
C GLU A 361 6.52 4.54 -17.84
N LEU A 362 6.26 5.27 -16.76
CA LEU A 362 7.29 5.90 -15.95
C LEU A 362 8.13 4.87 -15.19
N ILE A 363 7.48 3.85 -14.61
CA ILE A 363 8.18 2.76 -13.93
C ILE A 363 8.97 1.94 -14.95
N ILE A 364 8.39 1.61 -16.11
CA ILE A 364 9.08 0.90 -17.18
C ILE A 364 10.34 1.66 -17.60
N GLY A 365 10.22 2.95 -17.93
CA GLY A 365 11.35 3.78 -18.33
C GLY A 365 12.45 3.82 -17.27
N GLN A 366 12.07 3.93 -15.99
CA GLN A 366 13.03 3.94 -14.88
C GLN A 366 13.75 2.59 -14.74
N MET A 367 13.00 1.44 -14.79
CA MET A 367 13.60 0.11 -14.70
C MET A 367 14.53 -0.21 -15.87
N LEU A 368 14.18 0.20 -17.09
CA LEU A 368 15.06 0.07 -18.25
C LEU A 368 16.38 0.83 -18.05
N ASN A 369 16.30 2.05 -17.47
CA ASN A 369 17.50 2.84 -17.14
C ASN A 369 18.36 2.17 -16.06
N TYR A 370 17.75 1.45 -15.13
CA TYR A 370 18.47 0.64 -14.13
C TYR A 370 19.05 -0.67 -14.68
N GLY A 371 18.89 -0.96 -15.97
CA GLY A 371 19.45 -2.15 -16.60
C GLY A 371 18.59 -3.40 -16.45
N PHE A 372 17.29 -3.24 -16.25
CA PHE A 372 16.33 -4.32 -16.43
C PHE A 372 15.81 -4.37 -17.86
N GLU A 373 15.22 -5.49 -18.25
CA GLU A 373 14.39 -5.64 -19.44
C GLU A 373 12.96 -5.96 -19.03
N LEU A 374 11.98 -5.35 -19.69
CA LEU A 374 10.57 -5.67 -19.50
C LEU A 374 10.26 -6.99 -20.25
N ILE A 375 9.70 -7.96 -19.53
CA ILE A 375 9.34 -9.28 -20.09
C ILE A 375 7.85 -9.32 -20.45
N GLU A 376 7.00 -8.91 -19.51
CA GLU A 376 5.55 -8.91 -19.67
C GLU A 376 4.97 -7.69 -18.97
N GLU A 377 3.84 -7.17 -19.48
CA GLU A 377 3.00 -6.20 -18.80
C GLU A 377 1.53 -6.62 -18.88
N HIS A 378 0.79 -6.40 -17.81
CA HIS A 378 -0.61 -6.78 -17.71
C HIS A 378 -1.42 -5.68 -17.02
N GLN A 379 -2.55 -5.29 -17.60
CA GLN A 379 -3.58 -4.47 -16.94
C GLN A 379 -4.66 -5.44 -16.48
N TYR A 380 -4.49 -6.04 -15.28
CA TYR A 380 -5.39 -7.11 -14.83
C TYR A 380 -6.72 -6.60 -14.24
N ILE A 381 -6.71 -5.38 -13.66
CA ILE A 381 -7.94 -4.64 -13.35
C ILE A 381 -7.76 -3.17 -13.74
N PRO A 382 -8.83 -2.38 -13.89
CA PRO A 382 -8.72 -0.98 -14.33
C PRO A 382 -7.80 -0.12 -13.48
N GLN A 383 -7.68 -0.42 -12.19
CA GLN A 383 -6.91 0.35 -11.22
C GLN A 383 -5.45 -0.07 -11.11
N ARG A 384 -5.10 -1.27 -11.60
CA ARG A 384 -3.78 -1.86 -11.30
C ARG A 384 -3.18 -2.59 -12.48
N TYR A 385 -1.87 -2.50 -12.57
CA TYR A 385 -1.06 -3.23 -13.54
C TYR A 385 -0.04 -4.14 -12.84
N LEU A 386 0.46 -5.11 -13.59
CA LEU A 386 1.61 -5.94 -13.24
C LEU A 386 2.69 -5.76 -14.31
N LEU A 387 3.89 -5.43 -13.87
CA LEU A 387 5.09 -5.36 -14.71
C LEU A 387 6.06 -6.47 -14.29
N ILE A 388 6.59 -7.20 -15.24
CA ILE A 388 7.53 -8.30 -15.03
C ILE A 388 8.85 -7.97 -15.69
N PHE A 389 9.91 -7.95 -14.91
CA PHE A 389 11.25 -7.61 -15.39
C PHE A 389 12.25 -8.73 -15.11
N LYS A 390 13.36 -8.71 -15.87
CA LYS A 390 14.61 -9.43 -15.59
C LYS A 390 15.77 -8.46 -15.61
N VAL A 391 16.83 -8.81 -14.92
CA VAL A 391 18.11 -8.09 -15.07
C VAL A 391 18.63 -8.37 -16.48
N LYS A 392 18.94 -7.30 -17.22
CA LYS A 392 19.52 -7.39 -18.56
C LYS A 392 20.91 -7.99 -18.46
N LYS A 393 21.15 -9.10 -19.16
CA LYS A 393 22.50 -9.69 -19.25
C LYS A 393 23.42 -8.72 -20.00
N ALA A 394 24.61 -8.47 -19.45
CA ALA A 394 25.64 -7.75 -20.20
C ALA A 394 25.94 -8.48 -21.52
N GLU A 395 25.81 -7.80 -22.64
CA GLU A 395 26.28 -8.35 -23.90
C GLU A 395 27.80 -8.56 -23.76
N MET A 396 28.22 -9.83 -23.82
CA MET A 396 29.64 -10.11 -23.91
C MET A 396 30.14 -9.44 -25.20
N ALA A 397 30.95 -8.39 -25.06
CA ALA A 397 31.63 -7.79 -26.19
C ALA A 397 32.38 -8.91 -26.92
N LYS A 398 31.99 -9.15 -28.16
CA LYS A 398 32.64 -10.09 -29.06
C LYS A 398 33.96 -9.53 -29.58
#